data_0c5e9cc6ec454c58dface1c4bf67b1a5
#
_entry.id   0c5e9cc6ec454c58dface1c4bf67b1a5
#
_cell.length_a   1.000
_cell.length_b   1.000
_cell.length_c   1.000
_cell.angle_alpha   90.00
_cell.angle_beta   90.00
_cell.angle_gamma   90.00
#
_symmetry.space_group_name_H-M   'P 1'
#
loop_
_entity.id
_entity.type
_entity.pdbx_description
1 polymer ?
#
loop_
_entity_poly.entity_id
_entity_poly.type
_entity_poly.pdbx_seq_one_letter_code
_entity_poly.pdbx_strand_id
1 'polypeptide(L)'
;DRKDIDALVIAAPNHWHSLMAIWACQAGKDVYVEKPVSHCIWEGRKMVEAARKYKRVVQVGMQSRSAPYVHKAKAYIKSGKLGEIHLVRVYNMMQHPKQADTPDGPVPEGFDYDLWCGPAAKLPYNPSRRWLNQWDYSCGPIAGDAVHQFDLARFLTDDIPYPNAVSQTASISVLKDGRDAPDTQIAIFEYGQLTMTMEATLWTPYMKKIPAGIRDSDQFPKWPFCSTKVEILGTEGFMYFGRHGGGWEVYDGDGDLVHSEYGRQADKEHQDNFIECVRTREKATSDVEIGHLSVLPFHIANISYRVGNQKLQFDAATESFTNCAEANKYLKRQYRAGWVVPENV
;
A
#
# COMPACT_ATOMS: atom_id res chain seq x y z
N ASP A 1 -7.01 4.07 28.57
CA ASP A 1 -6.63 4.19 29.99
C ASP A 1 -5.92 2.97 30.60
N ARG A 2 -5.73 1.88 29.83
CA ARG A 2 -5.02 0.67 30.22
C ARG A 2 -3.52 0.96 30.36
N LYS A 3 -2.97 0.89 31.57
CA LYS A 3 -1.53 1.11 31.85
C LYS A 3 -0.68 -0.13 31.62
N ASP A 4 -1.31 -1.28 31.49
CA ASP A 4 -0.73 -2.60 31.26
C ASP A 4 -0.61 -2.95 29.76
N ILE A 5 -0.89 -2.00 28.86
CA ILE A 5 -0.73 -2.12 27.42
C ILE A 5 0.34 -1.12 26.97
N ASP A 6 1.41 -1.59 26.34
CA ASP A 6 2.49 -0.76 25.80
C ASP A 6 2.30 -0.43 24.33
N ALA A 7 1.76 -1.38 23.56
CA ALA A 7 1.57 -1.25 22.12
C ALA A 7 0.23 -1.85 21.65
N LEU A 8 -0.25 -1.38 20.51
CA LEU A 8 -1.46 -1.87 19.86
C LEU A 8 -1.14 -2.40 18.46
N VAL A 9 -1.79 -3.51 18.10
CA VAL A 9 -1.84 -4.02 16.71
C VAL A 9 -3.19 -3.64 16.11
N ILE A 10 -3.18 -2.88 15.02
CA ILE A 10 -4.38 -2.40 14.31
C ILE A 10 -4.49 -3.16 13.00
N ALA A 11 -5.44 -4.10 12.94
CA ALA A 11 -5.79 -4.89 11.75
C ALA A 11 -7.29 -4.74 11.42
N ALA A 12 -7.82 -3.55 11.66
CA ALA A 12 -9.19 -3.16 11.34
C ALA A 12 -9.36 -2.86 9.84
N PRO A 13 -10.59 -2.62 9.34
CA PRO A 13 -10.79 -2.07 8.00
C PRO A 13 -10.10 -0.70 7.82
N ASN A 14 -9.71 -0.38 6.57
CA ASN A 14 -8.85 0.78 6.28
C ASN A 14 -9.34 2.10 6.85
N HIS A 15 -10.65 2.32 6.86
CA HIS A 15 -11.24 3.56 7.37
C HIS A 15 -10.99 3.81 8.87
N TRP A 16 -10.59 2.79 9.61
CA TRP A 16 -10.28 2.88 11.04
C TRP A 16 -8.79 3.12 11.35
N HIS A 17 -7.88 2.78 10.44
CA HIS A 17 -6.44 2.75 10.71
C HIS A 17 -5.94 4.06 11.31
N SER A 18 -6.26 5.18 10.68
CA SER A 18 -5.71 6.48 11.06
C SER A 18 -6.22 6.96 12.41
N LEU A 19 -7.53 6.90 12.64
CA LEU A 19 -8.11 7.38 13.88
C LEU A 19 -7.65 6.54 15.08
N MET A 20 -7.62 5.22 14.94
CA MET A 20 -7.12 4.31 15.99
C MET A 20 -5.64 4.54 16.30
N ALA A 21 -4.79 4.73 15.28
CA ALA A 21 -3.37 4.97 15.47
C ALA A 21 -3.10 6.32 16.14
N ILE A 22 -3.84 7.36 15.75
CA ILE A 22 -3.74 8.69 16.39
C ILE A 22 -4.15 8.62 17.87
N TRP A 23 -5.29 7.98 18.17
CA TRP A 23 -5.72 7.79 19.57
C TRP A 23 -4.73 6.96 20.38
N ALA A 24 -4.13 5.94 19.79
CA ALA A 24 -3.10 5.16 20.45
C ALA A 24 -1.86 6.01 20.79
N CYS A 25 -1.39 6.82 19.84
CA CYS A 25 -0.28 7.76 20.05
C CYS A 25 -0.61 8.78 21.18
N GLN A 26 -1.80 9.36 21.17
CA GLN A 26 -2.29 10.27 22.22
C GLN A 26 -2.36 9.59 23.59
N ALA A 27 -2.69 8.30 23.61
CA ALA A 27 -2.70 7.49 24.85
C ALA A 27 -1.31 6.98 25.26
N GLY A 28 -0.24 7.40 24.56
CA GLY A 28 1.14 7.03 24.87
C GLY A 28 1.52 5.60 24.47
N LYS A 29 0.76 4.98 23.52
CA LYS A 29 0.99 3.61 23.04
C LYS A 29 1.76 3.62 21.74
N ASP A 30 2.65 2.64 21.55
CA ASP A 30 3.25 2.35 20.26
C ASP A 30 2.29 1.56 19.39
N VAL A 31 2.48 1.57 18.07
CA VAL A 31 1.49 1.03 17.14
C VAL A 31 2.13 0.18 16.05
N TYR A 32 1.61 -0.99 15.85
CA TYR A 32 1.74 -1.72 14.59
C TYR A 32 0.41 -1.59 13.84
N VAL A 33 0.40 -1.02 12.65
CA VAL A 33 -0.81 -0.84 11.84
C VAL A 33 -0.69 -1.57 10.53
N GLU A 34 -1.75 -2.31 10.15
CA GLU A 34 -1.78 -2.96 8.84
C GLU A 34 -1.87 -1.96 7.69
N LYS A 35 -1.42 -2.43 6.53
CA LYS A 35 -1.48 -1.67 5.28
C LYS A 35 -2.90 -1.76 4.65
N PRO A 36 -3.28 -0.81 3.81
CA PRO A 36 -2.69 0.51 3.60
C PRO A 36 -2.80 1.37 4.86
N VAL A 37 -1.77 2.14 5.15
CA VAL A 37 -1.66 2.84 6.44
C VAL A 37 -2.80 3.81 6.70
N SER A 38 -3.35 4.45 5.65
CA SER A 38 -4.41 5.45 5.76
C SER A 38 -5.46 5.31 4.67
N HIS A 39 -6.64 5.88 4.91
CA HIS A 39 -7.74 5.92 3.95
C HIS A 39 -7.62 7.05 2.92
N CYS A 40 -6.97 8.15 3.26
CA CYS A 40 -6.71 9.29 2.37
C CYS A 40 -5.38 9.97 2.73
N ILE A 41 -4.92 10.90 1.87
CA ILE A 41 -3.62 11.57 1.99
C ILE A 41 -3.52 12.32 3.33
N TRP A 42 -4.50 13.15 3.63
CA TRP A 42 -4.52 13.96 4.85
C TRP A 42 -4.46 13.12 6.14
N GLU A 43 -5.20 12.01 6.19
CA GLU A 43 -5.15 11.10 7.34
C GLU A 43 -3.77 10.49 7.56
N GLY A 44 -3.10 10.09 6.48
CA GLY A 44 -1.73 9.56 6.56
C GLY A 44 -0.75 10.58 7.13
N ARG A 45 -0.86 11.85 6.71
CA ARG A 45 -0.06 12.94 7.27
C ARG A 45 -0.35 13.17 8.75
N LYS A 46 -1.62 13.12 9.17
CA LYS A 46 -2.00 13.24 10.59
C LYS A 46 -1.47 12.10 11.45
N MET A 47 -1.37 10.90 10.93
CA MET A 47 -0.72 9.79 11.64
C MET A 47 0.77 10.05 11.86
N VAL A 48 1.47 10.56 10.85
CA VAL A 48 2.90 10.94 10.96
C VAL A 48 3.07 12.04 12.02
N GLU A 49 2.27 13.09 11.96
CA GLU A 49 2.30 14.20 12.94
C GLU A 49 2.06 13.67 14.37
N ALA A 50 1.07 12.81 14.57
CA ALA A 50 0.78 12.23 15.89
C ALA A 50 1.95 11.37 16.39
N ALA A 51 2.50 10.49 15.56
CA ALA A 51 3.64 9.66 15.94
C ALA A 51 4.84 10.51 16.38
N ARG A 52 5.15 11.58 15.66
CA ARG A 52 6.27 12.50 16.00
C ARG A 52 5.98 13.30 17.25
N LYS A 53 4.79 13.91 17.36
CA LYS A 53 4.39 14.73 18.52
C LYS A 53 4.44 13.95 19.84
N TYR A 54 3.89 12.73 19.83
CA TYR A 54 3.82 11.88 21.02
C TYR A 54 5.04 10.95 21.19
N LYS A 55 6.04 11.06 20.28
CA LYS A 55 7.27 10.24 20.28
C LYS A 55 6.95 8.74 20.36
N ARG A 56 5.98 8.29 19.55
CA ARG A 56 5.59 6.88 19.48
C ARG A 56 6.21 6.19 18.28
N VAL A 57 6.57 4.94 18.45
CA VAL A 57 6.94 4.05 17.36
C VAL A 57 5.65 3.63 16.68
N VAL A 58 5.54 3.92 15.39
CA VAL A 58 4.42 3.46 14.55
C VAL A 58 5.00 2.76 13.34
N GLN A 59 4.84 1.44 13.30
CA GLN A 59 5.28 0.59 12.20
C GLN A 59 4.10 0.15 11.34
N VAL A 60 4.28 0.16 10.02
CA VAL A 60 3.28 -0.27 9.05
C VAL A 60 3.58 -1.69 8.59
N GLY A 61 2.55 -2.52 8.37
CA GLY A 61 2.64 -3.90 7.90
C GLY A 61 3.20 -4.03 6.47
N MET A 62 4.46 -3.62 6.26
CA MET A 62 5.22 -3.72 5.01
C MET A 62 6.39 -4.69 5.18
N GLN A 63 6.06 -5.95 5.47
CA GLN A 63 6.98 -6.99 5.96
C GLN A 63 8.21 -7.20 5.09
N SER A 64 8.05 -7.07 3.78
CA SER A 64 9.14 -7.31 2.83
C SER A 64 10.33 -6.36 3.00
N ARG A 65 10.15 -5.17 3.57
CA ARG A 65 11.27 -4.26 3.91
C ARG A 65 12.25 -4.84 4.91
N SER A 66 11.83 -5.80 5.72
CA SER A 66 12.67 -6.46 6.71
C SER A 66 13.36 -7.73 6.16
N ALA A 67 13.08 -8.11 4.91
CA ALA A 67 13.58 -9.34 4.33
C ALA A 67 15.04 -9.25 3.88
N PRO A 68 15.93 -10.17 4.30
CA PRO A 68 17.35 -10.14 3.93
C PRO A 68 17.60 -10.08 2.42
N TYR A 69 16.85 -10.84 1.61
CA TYR A 69 17.01 -10.86 0.16
C TYR A 69 16.69 -9.51 -0.50
N VAL A 70 15.80 -8.71 0.10
CA VAL A 70 15.44 -7.36 -0.37
C VAL A 70 16.63 -6.40 -0.16
N HIS A 71 17.30 -6.49 0.99
CA HIS A 71 18.50 -5.71 1.27
C HIS A 71 19.64 -6.08 0.32
N LYS A 72 19.80 -7.37 -0.02
CA LYS A 72 20.77 -7.83 -1.02
C LYS A 72 20.45 -7.27 -2.41
N ALA A 73 19.16 -7.25 -2.82
CA ALA A 73 18.76 -6.63 -4.09
C ALA A 73 19.08 -5.13 -4.12
N LYS A 74 18.78 -4.41 -3.02
CA LYS A 74 19.14 -3.00 -2.91
C LYS A 74 20.64 -2.77 -3.03
N ALA A 75 21.45 -3.60 -2.39
CA ALA A 75 22.91 -3.54 -2.50
C ALA A 75 23.39 -3.84 -3.93
N TYR A 76 22.76 -4.81 -4.63
CA TYR A 76 23.05 -5.10 -6.02
C TYR A 76 22.76 -3.90 -6.94
N ILE A 77 21.59 -3.28 -6.79
CA ILE A 77 21.22 -2.07 -7.56
C ILE A 77 22.22 -0.94 -7.27
N LYS A 78 22.55 -0.69 -6.00
CA LYS A 78 23.52 0.34 -5.59
C LYS A 78 24.95 0.09 -6.10
N SER A 79 25.29 -1.15 -6.42
CA SER A 79 26.60 -1.45 -7.04
C SER A 79 26.72 -0.97 -8.49
N GLY A 80 25.64 -0.44 -9.09
CA GLY A 80 25.62 0.08 -10.45
C GLY A 80 25.54 -0.99 -11.55
N LYS A 81 25.40 -2.27 -11.19
CA LYS A 81 25.40 -3.38 -12.16
C LYS A 81 24.19 -3.42 -13.08
N LEU A 82 23.10 -2.72 -12.73
CA LEU A 82 21.95 -2.53 -13.62
C LEU A 82 22.08 -1.26 -14.48
N GLY A 83 23.12 -0.45 -14.28
CA GLY A 83 23.21 0.88 -14.87
C GLY A 83 22.22 1.87 -14.22
N GLU A 84 21.81 2.89 -14.98
CA GLU A 84 20.80 3.86 -14.54
C GLU A 84 19.41 3.27 -14.60
N ILE A 85 18.69 3.25 -13.47
CA ILE A 85 17.32 2.77 -13.41
C ILE A 85 16.41 3.88 -13.94
N HIS A 86 15.65 3.58 -15.00
CA HIS A 86 14.77 4.53 -15.67
C HIS A 86 13.29 4.14 -15.68
N LEU A 87 13.00 2.83 -15.52
CA LEU A 87 11.64 2.32 -15.46
C LEU A 87 11.49 1.22 -14.41
N VAL A 88 10.45 1.33 -13.58
CA VAL A 88 10.04 0.25 -12.66
C VAL A 88 8.57 -0.09 -12.93
N ARG A 89 8.30 -1.38 -13.15
CA ARG A 89 6.94 -1.88 -13.40
C ARG A 89 6.45 -2.71 -12.23
N VAL A 90 5.34 -2.30 -11.64
CA VAL A 90 4.71 -2.96 -10.51
C VAL A 90 3.46 -3.69 -10.99
N TYR A 91 3.34 -4.96 -10.66
CA TYR A 91 2.21 -5.80 -11.06
C TYR A 91 1.34 -6.18 -9.85
N ASN A 92 0.03 -6.03 -10.04
CA ASN A 92 -0.97 -6.53 -9.10
C ASN A 92 -2.12 -7.22 -9.86
N MET A 93 -1.82 -8.37 -10.43
CA MET A 93 -2.72 -9.17 -11.24
C MET A 93 -3.41 -10.22 -10.38
N MET A 94 -4.63 -9.97 -9.94
CA MET A 94 -5.31 -10.75 -8.92
C MET A 94 -6.54 -11.45 -9.46
N GLN A 95 -7.03 -12.41 -8.68
CA GLN A 95 -8.34 -13.01 -8.88
C GLN A 95 -9.21 -12.73 -7.65
N HIS A 96 -10.14 -11.79 -7.79
CA HIS A 96 -11.13 -11.50 -6.75
C HIS A 96 -12.47 -12.15 -7.08
N PRO A 97 -13.18 -12.66 -6.10
CA PRO A 97 -14.55 -13.14 -6.32
C PRO A 97 -15.48 -11.95 -6.60
N LYS A 98 -16.44 -12.18 -7.47
CA LYS A 98 -17.55 -11.26 -7.67
C LYS A 98 -18.37 -11.15 -6.39
N GLN A 99 -18.76 -9.94 -6.01
CA GLN A 99 -19.66 -9.69 -4.90
C GLN A 99 -21.06 -10.23 -5.26
N ALA A 100 -21.73 -10.88 -4.31
CA ALA A 100 -23.10 -11.34 -4.54
C ALA A 100 -24.06 -10.14 -4.60
N ASP A 101 -25.04 -10.23 -5.46
CA ASP A 101 -26.14 -9.25 -5.56
C ASP A 101 -27.22 -9.61 -4.53
N THR A 102 -27.06 -9.10 -3.32
CA THR A 102 -28.02 -9.25 -2.23
C THR A 102 -28.59 -7.89 -1.85
N PRO A 103 -29.89 -7.81 -1.49
CA PRO A 103 -30.46 -6.57 -1.01
C PRO A 103 -29.87 -6.16 0.34
N ASP A 104 -29.95 -4.87 0.63
CA ASP A 104 -29.71 -4.36 1.98
C ASP A 104 -30.70 -4.98 2.97
N GLY A 105 -30.24 -5.23 4.18
CA GLY A 105 -31.02 -5.93 5.19
C GLY A 105 -30.79 -5.40 6.60
N PRO A 106 -31.42 -6.01 7.60
CA PRO A 106 -31.23 -5.64 8.98
C PRO A 106 -29.80 -5.97 9.45
N VAL A 107 -29.29 -5.14 10.35
CA VAL A 107 -28.03 -5.42 11.03
C VAL A 107 -28.21 -6.67 11.90
N PRO A 108 -27.29 -7.66 11.86
CA PRO A 108 -27.36 -8.85 12.72
C PRO A 108 -27.39 -8.47 14.19
N GLU A 109 -28.13 -9.26 14.98
CA GLU A 109 -28.15 -9.11 16.44
C GLU A 109 -26.73 -9.24 17.02
N GLY A 110 -26.38 -8.36 17.96
CA GLY A 110 -25.06 -8.33 18.60
C GLY A 110 -23.95 -7.69 17.77
N PHE A 111 -24.23 -7.25 16.55
CA PHE A 111 -23.24 -6.55 15.71
C PHE A 111 -23.41 -5.03 15.83
N ASP A 112 -22.45 -4.36 16.48
CA ASP A 112 -22.41 -2.89 16.54
C ASP A 112 -21.95 -2.32 15.20
N TYR A 113 -22.90 -2.17 14.29
CA TYR A 113 -22.63 -1.63 12.95
C TYR A 113 -22.27 -0.15 12.98
N ASP A 114 -22.70 0.59 14.01
CA ASP A 114 -22.34 2.00 14.17
C ASP A 114 -20.86 2.15 14.49
N LEU A 115 -20.38 1.38 15.44
CA LEU A 115 -18.96 1.28 15.76
C LEU A 115 -18.15 0.75 14.56
N TRP A 116 -18.64 -0.27 13.86
CA TRP A 116 -17.95 -0.82 12.69
C TRP A 116 -17.78 0.26 11.60
N CYS A 117 -18.78 1.06 11.31
CA CYS A 117 -18.68 2.18 10.37
C CYS A 117 -17.74 3.28 10.86
N GLY A 118 -17.75 3.59 12.16
CA GLY A 118 -16.85 4.56 12.78
C GLY A 118 -16.75 5.88 12.01
N PRO A 119 -15.55 6.27 11.55
CA PRO A 119 -15.33 7.52 10.82
C PRO A 119 -15.90 7.53 9.39
N ALA A 120 -16.25 6.36 8.83
CA ALA A 120 -16.80 6.24 7.48
C ALA A 120 -18.30 6.55 7.43
N ALA A 121 -18.84 6.82 6.25
CA ALA A 121 -20.28 6.93 6.05
C ALA A 121 -21.00 5.63 6.48
N LYS A 122 -22.16 5.76 7.11
CA LYS A 122 -22.98 4.62 7.50
C LYS A 122 -23.93 4.25 6.34
N LEU A 123 -23.42 3.46 5.41
CA LEU A 123 -24.26 2.90 4.35
C LEU A 123 -25.27 1.91 4.93
N PRO A 124 -26.41 1.66 4.26
CA PRO A 124 -27.30 0.57 4.65
C PRO A 124 -26.54 -0.75 4.78
N TYR A 125 -26.87 -1.56 5.79
CA TYR A 125 -26.18 -2.83 5.99
C TYR A 125 -26.49 -3.80 4.85
N ASN A 126 -25.43 -4.41 4.30
CA ASN A 126 -25.55 -5.43 3.26
C ASN A 126 -24.56 -6.56 3.55
N PRO A 127 -25.03 -7.81 3.77
CA PRO A 127 -24.18 -8.92 4.16
C PRO A 127 -23.16 -9.34 3.09
N SER A 128 -23.41 -9.00 1.83
CA SER A 128 -22.53 -9.33 0.69
C SER A 128 -21.61 -8.18 0.28
N ARG A 129 -21.84 -6.99 0.81
CA ARG A 129 -21.00 -5.82 0.49
C ARG A 129 -19.61 -6.00 1.06
N ARG A 130 -18.65 -6.17 0.14
CA ARG A 130 -17.23 -6.23 0.51
C ARG A 130 -16.70 -4.83 0.74
N TRP A 131 -16.34 -4.50 1.96
CA TRP A 131 -15.85 -3.19 2.35
C TRP A 131 -14.64 -2.71 1.50
N LEU A 132 -13.77 -3.63 1.07
CA LEU A 132 -12.64 -3.32 0.18
C LEU A 132 -13.06 -2.73 -1.17
N ASN A 133 -14.30 -2.97 -1.62
CA ASN A 133 -14.80 -2.53 -2.90
C ASN A 133 -15.47 -1.14 -2.86
N GLN A 134 -15.59 -0.54 -1.65
CA GLN A 134 -16.31 0.70 -1.42
C GLN A 134 -15.37 1.81 -0.96
N TRP A 135 -15.44 2.98 -1.62
CA TRP A 135 -14.61 4.14 -1.26
C TRP A 135 -14.84 4.67 0.16
N ASP A 136 -16.01 4.46 0.72
CA ASP A 136 -16.28 4.87 2.10
C ASP A 136 -15.44 4.10 3.12
N TYR A 137 -15.13 2.83 2.85
CA TYR A 137 -14.50 1.92 3.81
C TYR A 137 -13.05 1.58 3.49
N SER A 138 -12.61 1.81 2.26
CA SER A 138 -11.24 1.47 1.82
C SER A 138 -10.69 2.44 0.79
N CYS A 139 -9.40 2.31 0.50
CA CYS A 139 -8.75 2.97 -0.63
C CYS A 139 -8.76 2.09 -1.90
N GLY A 140 -9.71 1.16 -1.98
CA GLY A 140 -9.90 0.25 -3.10
C GLY A 140 -9.05 -1.03 -3.01
N PRO A 141 -9.53 -2.13 -3.62
CA PRO A 141 -8.90 -3.44 -3.51
C PRO A 141 -7.53 -3.52 -4.21
N ILE A 142 -7.30 -2.70 -5.24
CA ILE A 142 -6.01 -2.63 -5.94
C ILE A 142 -4.96 -1.98 -5.03
N ALA A 143 -5.22 -0.79 -4.50
CA ALA A 143 -4.33 -0.11 -3.58
C ALA A 143 -4.09 -0.94 -2.30
N GLY A 144 -5.13 -1.63 -1.83
CA GLY A 144 -5.08 -2.51 -0.66
C GLY A 144 -4.07 -3.65 -0.75
N ASP A 145 -3.66 -4.07 -1.95
CA ASP A 145 -2.65 -5.12 -2.15
C ASP A 145 -1.39 -4.62 -2.85
N ALA A 146 -1.52 -3.81 -3.90
CA ALA A 146 -0.40 -3.31 -4.70
C ALA A 146 0.58 -2.43 -3.92
N VAL A 147 0.16 -1.84 -2.81
CA VAL A 147 1.01 -1.04 -1.94
C VAL A 147 2.25 -1.78 -1.47
N HIS A 148 2.20 -3.09 -1.29
CA HIS A 148 3.38 -3.89 -0.92
C HIS A 148 4.45 -3.91 -2.02
N GLN A 149 4.04 -4.17 -3.27
CA GLN A 149 4.97 -4.22 -4.40
C GLN A 149 5.53 -2.83 -4.69
N PHE A 150 4.68 -1.81 -4.58
CA PHE A 150 5.08 -0.43 -4.80
C PHE A 150 6.03 0.08 -3.71
N ASP A 151 5.79 -0.29 -2.47
CA ASP A 151 6.68 -0.02 -1.35
C ASP A 151 8.08 -0.62 -1.57
N LEU A 152 8.14 -1.86 -2.08
CA LEU A 152 9.39 -2.49 -2.48
C LEU A 152 10.08 -1.75 -3.63
N ALA A 153 9.32 -1.35 -4.66
CA ALA A 153 9.86 -0.57 -5.76
C ALA A 153 10.49 0.73 -5.26
N ARG A 154 9.81 1.46 -4.36
CA ARG A 154 10.37 2.64 -3.71
C ARG A 154 11.62 2.34 -2.89
N PHE A 155 11.59 1.29 -2.07
CA PHE A 155 12.74 0.90 -1.24
C PHE A 155 13.98 0.60 -2.10
N LEU A 156 13.79 -0.10 -3.20
CA LEU A 156 14.88 -0.48 -4.12
C LEU A 156 15.42 0.73 -4.93
N THR A 157 14.62 1.79 -5.08
CA THR A 157 15.00 3.05 -5.73
C THR A 157 15.23 4.19 -4.73
N ASP A 158 15.85 3.88 -3.58
CA ASP A 158 16.26 4.82 -2.54
C ASP A 158 15.13 5.63 -1.90
N ASP A 159 13.95 5.03 -1.78
CA ASP A 159 12.78 5.60 -1.11
C ASP A 159 12.32 6.96 -1.67
N ILE A 160 12.37 7.10 -3.00
CA ILE A 160 11.88 8.30 -3.68
C ILE A 160 10.53 8.73 -3.07
N PRO A 161 10.41 9.98 -2.55
CA PRO A 161 9.27 10.32 -1.70
C PRO A 161 7.97 10.54 -2.47
N TYR A 162 7.93 11.48 -3.42
CA TYR A 162 6.70 11.93 -4.08
C TYR A 162 6.81 11.84 -5.59
N PRO A 163 5.77 11.40 -6.31
CA PRO A 163 5.70 11.62 -7.75
C PRO A 163 5.38 13.09 -8.04
N ASN A 164 5.99 13.65 -9.07
CA ASN A 164 5.69 14.99 -9.57
C ASN A 164 4.30 15.05 -10.21
N ALA A 165 3.93 13.96 -10.87
CA ALA A 165 2.61 13.79 -11.49
C ALA A 165 2.20 12.31 -11.52
N VAL A 166 0.89 12.11 -11.55
CA VAL A 166 0.28 10.79 -11.74
C VAL A 166 -0.75 10.87 -12.86
N SER A 167 -0.63 9.96 -13.81
CA SER A 167 -1.64 9.74 -14.86
C SER A 167 -2.10 8.28 -14.83
N GLN A 168 -3.34 8.02 -15.23
CA GLN A 168 -3.87 6.67 -15.24
C GLN A 168 -5.02 6.48 -16.21
N THR A 169 -5.35 5.20 -16.44
CA THR A 169 -6.66 4.76 -16.91
C THR A 169 -7.18 3.68 -15.97
N ALA A 170 -8.43 3.81 -15.54
CA ALA A 170 -9.06 2.84 -14.66
C ALA A 170 -10.55 2.70 -14.98
N SER A 171 -11.09 1.52 -14.73
CA SER A 171 -12.49 1.20 -15.02
C SER A 171 -13.00 0.02 -14.20
N ILE A 172 -14.32 -0.11 -14.10
CA ILE A 172 -14.99 -1.33 -13.67
C ILE A 172 -15.34 -2.12 -14.94
N SER A 173 -14.38 -2.97 -15.39
CA SER A 173 -14.47 -3.66 -16.68
C SER A 173 -15.17 -5.02 -16.57
N VAL A 174 -14.86 -5.80 -15.54
CA VAL A 174 -15.27 -7.21 -15.41
C VAL A 174 -16.20 -7.44 -14.24
N LEU A 175 -15.84 -6.93 -13.06
CA LEU A 175 -16.55 -7.19 -11.82
C LEU A 175 -17.67 -6.15 -11.57
N LYS A 176 -18.70 -6.20 -12.42
CA LYS A 176 -19.88 -5.33 -12.31
C LYS A 176 -20.81 -5.85 -11.22
N ASP A 177 -20.47 -5.58 -9.95
CA ASP A 177 -21.06 -6.20 -8.78
C ASP A 177 -21.43 -5.17 -7.67
N GLY A 178 -21.73 -3.94 -8.06
CA GLY A 178 -22.08 -2.86 -7.12
C GLY A 178 -20.89 -2.23 -6.40
N ARG A 179 -19.64 -2.52 -6.87
CA ARG A 179 -18.45 -1.79 -6.41
C ARG A 179 -18.41 -0.38 -6.97
N ASP A 180 -17.73 0.51 -6.26
CA ASP A 180 -17.41 1.85 -6.76
C ASP A 180 -15.90 2.00 -7.07
N ALA A 181 -15.06 1.11 -6.54
CA ALA A 181 -13.64 1.07 -6.85
C ALA A 181 -13.35 0.27 -8.13
N PRO A 182 -12.40 0.69 -8.98
CA PRO A 182 -12.07 0.02 -10.24
C PRO A 182 -11.55 -1.42 -10.02
N ASP A 183 -11.80 -2.27 -10.99
CA ASP A 183 -11.25 -3.63 -11.04
C ASP A 183 -10.07 -3.76 -12.02
N THR A 184 -9.87 -2.76 -12.86
CA THR A 184 -8.76 -2.69 -13.82
C THR A 184 -8.18 -1.29 -13.81
N GLN A 185 -6.85 -1.18 -13.66
CA GLN A 185 -6.15 0.09 -13.51
C GLN A 185 -4.72 -0.01 -14.02
N ILE A 186 -4.31 0.98 -14.83
CA ILE A 186 -2.90 1.21 -15.19
C ILE A 186 -2.58 2.64 -14.77
N ALA A 187 -1.61 2.80 -13.87
CA ALA A 187 -1.17 4.09 -13.38
C ALA A 187 0.31 4.33 -13.70
N ILE A 188 0.66 5.56 -14.00
CA ILE A 188 2.01 6.03 -14.29
C ILE A 188 2.36 7.11 -13.26
N PHE A 189 3.47 6.92 -12.57
CA PHE A 189 4.00 7.80 -11.53
C PHE A 189 5.31 8.40 -12.01
N GLU A 190 5.36 9.72 -12.18
CA GLU A 190 6.51 10.45 -12.73
C GLU A 190 7.39 10.99 -11.59
N TYR A 191 8.64 10.53 -11.49
CA TYR A 191 9.62 10.94 -10.47
C TYR A 191 10.85 11.63 -11.12
N GLY A 192 10.63 12.56 -12.03
CA GLY A 192 11.71 13.18 -12.79
C GLY A 192 12.29 12.22 -13.83
N GLN A 193 13.47 11.70 -13.61
CA GLN A 193 14.13 10.78 -14.54
C GLN A 193 13.64 9.32 -14.40
N LEU A 194 13.00 8.98 -13.28
CA LEU A 194 12.43 7.67 -13.05
C LEU A 194 10.92 7.66 -13.31
N THR A 195 10.46 6.73 -14.12
CA THR A 195 9.04 6.41 -14.26
C THR A 195 8.73 5.11 -13.53
N MET A 196 7.70 5.10 -12.71
CA MET A 196 7.12 3.87 -12.18
C MET A 196 5.74 3.64 -12.78
N THR A 197 5.40 2.39 -13.07
CA THR A 197 4.03 2.02 -13.49
C THR A 197 3.43 1.03 -12.51
N MET A 198 2.11 1.04 -12.39
CA MET A 198 1.34 -0.01 -11.74
C MET A 198 0.32 -0.55 -12.73
N GLU A 199 0.43 -1.83 -13.02
CA GLU A 199 -0.51 -2.57 -13.86
C GLU A 199 -1.31 -3.53 -12.97
N ALA A 200 -2.62 -3.32 -12.91
CA ALA A 200 -3.48 -4.07 -12.02
C ALA A 200 -4.80 -4.46 -12.65
N THR A 201 -5.23 -5.67 -12.37
CA THR A 201 -6.60 -6.11 -12.58
C THR A 201 -6.99 -7.14 -11.52
N LEU A 202 -8.28 -7.23 -11.23
CA LEU A 202 -8.82 -8.19 -10.27
C LEU A 202 -9.39 -9.43 -10.93
N TRP A 203 -9.12 -9.64 -12.23
CA TRP A 203 -9.61 -10.80 -12.98
C TRP A 203 -8.52 -11.45 -13.85
N THR A 204 -7.62 -12.18 -13.22
CA THR A 204 -6.54 -12.94 -13.88
C THR A 204 -6.42 -14.35 -13.26
N PRO A 205 -7.32 -15.28 -13.62
CA PRO A 205 -7.31 -16.63 -13.00
C PRO A 205 -6.06 -17.45 -13.33
N TYR A 206 -5.33 -17.07 -14.37
CA TYR A 206 -4.09 -17.71 -14.83
C TYR A 206 -2.83 -17.15 -14.17
N MET A 207 -2.89 -16.00 -13.52
CA MET A 207 -1.76 -15.44 -12.76
C MET A 207 -1.89 -15.78 -11.27
N LYS A 208 -0.78 -16.09 -10.63
CA LYS A 208 -0.77 -16.55 -9.22
C LYS A 208 0.16 -15.70 -8.37
N LYS A 209 -0.27 -15.40 -7.16
CA LYS A 209 0.66 -14.97 -6.11
C LYS A 209 1.74 -16.03 -5.93
N ILE A 210 2.90 -15.63 -5.45
CA ILE A 210 3.97 -16.58 -5.13
C ILE A 210 3.41 -17.62 -4.14
N PRO A 211 3.38 -18.92 -4.51
CA PRO A 211 2.82 -19.95 -3.66
C PRO A 211 3.61 -20.12 -2.35
N ALA A 212 2.94 -20.57 -1.29
CA ALA A 212 3.58 -20.81 0.01
C ALA A 212 4.83 -21.72 -0.11
N GLY A 213 4.79 -22.76 -0.96
CA GLY A 213 5.94 -23.65 -1.18
C GLY A 213 7.15 -22.97 -1.84
N ILE A 214 7.00 -21.80 -2.46
CA ILE A 214 8.10 -21.00 -3.00
C ILE A 214 8.55 -19.92 -2.00
N ARG A 215 7.63 -19.35 -1.23
CA ARG A 215 7.92 -18.24 -0.31
C ARG A 215 8.99 -18.55 0.72
N ASP A 216 9.08 -19.81 1.14
CA ASP A 216 9.99 -20.28 2.19
C ASP A 216 11.00 -21.30 1.67
N SER A 217 11.23 -21.35 0.36
CA SER A 217 12.11 -22.29 -0.31
C SER A 217 13.16 -21.61 -1.19
N ASP A 218 14.12 -22.40 -1.68
CA ASP A 218 15.13 -22.00 -2.65
C ASP A 218 14.60 -22.27 -4.07
N GLN A 219 13.50 -21.58 -4.44
CA GLN A 219 12.87 -21.68 -5.74
C GLN A 219 12.42 -20.30 -6.22
N PHE A 220 12.45 -20.11 -7.55
CA PHE A 220 11.89 -18.92 -8.18
C PHE A 220 10.46 -19.18 -8.70
N PRO A 221 9.61 -18.16 -8.71
CA PRO A 221 8.32 -18.26 -9.39
C PRO A 221 8.51 -18.28 -10.91
N LYS A 222 7.49 -18.75 -11.63
CA LYS A 222 7.43 -18.52 -13.08
C LYS A 222 7.07 -17.05 -13.32
N TRP A 223 8.05 -16.19 -13.49
CA TRP A 223 7.89 -14.72 -13.57
C TRP A 223 6.79 -14.24 -14.51
N PRO A 224 6.62 -14.76 -15.74
CA PRO A 224 5.53 -14.32 -16.61
C PRO A 224 4.13 -14.51 -16.01
N PHE A 225 3.96 -15.50 -15.11
CA PHE A 225 2.69 -15.81 -14.43
C PHE A 225 2.65 -15.37 -12.96
N CYS A 226 3.69 -14.67 -12.48
CA CYS A 226 3.71 -14.13 -11.13
C CYS A 226 2.87 -12.85 -11.06
N SER A 227 1.80 -12.91 -10.29
CA SER A 227 0.81 -11.82 -10.20
C SER A 227 1.27 -10.60 -9.40
N THR A 228 2.33 -10.74 -8.59
CA THR A 228 2.77 -9.70 -7.65
C THR A 228 4.28 -9.45 -7.74
N LYS A 229 4.82 -9.43 -8.94
CA LYS A 229 6.22 -9.13 -9.22
C LYS A 229 6.47 -7.62 -9.35
N VAL A 230 7.73 -7.26 -9.23
CA VAL A 230 8.28 -5.97 -9.65
C VAL A 230 9.32 -6.22 -10.73
N GLU A 231 9.35 -5.40 -11.77
CA GLU A 231 10.37 -5.38 -12.80
C GLU A 231 11.15 -4.08 -12.72
N ILE A 232 12.48 -4.16 -12.67
CA ILE A 232 13.36 -3.00 -12.58
C ILE A 232 14.23 -3.00 -13.83
N LEU A 233 14.11 -1.95 -14.64
CA LEU A 233 14.81 -1.79 -15.90
C LEU A 233 15.90 -0.72 -15.75
N GLY A 234 17.13 -1.15 -15.96
CA GLY A 234 18.29 -0.29 -16.01
C GLY A 234 18.91 -0.27 -17.42
N THR A 235 19.91 0.57 -17.62
CA THR A 235 20.62 0.69 -18.92
C THR A 235 21.51 -0.50 -19.23
N GLU A 236 21.93 -1.26 -18.23
CA GLU A 236 22.87 -2.39 -18.34
C GLU A 236 22.22 -3.74 -18.02
N GLY A 237 20.98 -3.75 -17.55
CA GLY A 237 20.30 -5.00 -17.21
C GLY A 237 18.89 -4.81 -16.68
N PHE A 238 18.25 -5.93 -16.44
CA PHE A 238 16.87 -6.06 -16.04
C PHE A 238 16.74 -7.00 -14.85
N MET A 239 15.90 -6.64 -13.85
CA MET A 239 15.67 -7.46 -12.67
C MET A 239 14.19 -7.82 -12.52
N TYR A 240 13.90 -9.12 -12.38
CA TYR A 240 12.66 -9.61 -11.78
C TYR A 240 12.78 -9.66 -10.26
N PHE A 241 11.75 -9.24 -9.54
CA PHE A 241 11.73 -9.23 -8.10
C PHE A 241 10.39 -9.73 -7.54
N GLY A 242 10.45 -10.65 -6.59
CA GLY A 242 9.29 -11.23 -5.91
C GLY A 242 8.96 -10.52 -4.59
N ARG A 243 7.67 -10.29 -4.36
CA ARG A 243 7.18 -9.55 -3.20
C ARG A 243 7.27 -10.31 -1.86
N HIS A 244 6.77 -11.53 -1.80
CA HIS A 244 6.70 -12.34 -0.58
C HIS A 244 7.57 -13.57 -0.72
N GLY A 245 8.88 -13.44 -0.59
CA GLY A 245 9.80 -14.48 -0.98
C GLY A 245 9.86 -14.63 -2.51
N GLY A 246 10.36 -15.77 -3.00
CA GLY A 246 10.59 -16.02 -4.42
C GLY A 246 11.80 -15.29 -5.00
N GLY A 247 12.52 -14.50 -4.19
CA GLY A 247 13.82 -13.92 -4.57
C GLY A 247 13.79 -12.93 -5.71
N TRP A 248 14.92 -12.85 -6.42
CA TRP A 248 15.09 -12.01 -7.60
C TRP A 248 16.10 -12.60 -8.56
N GLU A 249 15.96 -12.28 -9.83
CA GLU A 249 16.84 -12.69 -10.92
C GLU A 249 17.20 -11.48 -11.77
N VAL A 250 18.46 -11.43 -12.24
CA VAL A 250 18.99 -10.36 -13.10
C VAL A 250 19.41 -10.94 -14.42
N TYR A 251 19.02 -10.26 -15.48
CA TYR A 251 19.35 -10.57 -16.86
C TYR A 251 20.11 -9.39 -17.47
N ASP A 252 21.10 -9.68 -18.30
CA ASP A 252 21.86 -8.68 -19.05
C ASP A 252 21.18 -8.24 -20.35
N GLY A 253 21.90 -7.45 -21.16
CA GLY A 253 21.41 -6.93 -22.43
C GLY A 253 21.16 -7.99 -23.52
N ASP A 254 21.76 -9.17 -23.38
CA ASP A 254 21.58 -10.31 -24.30
C ASP A 254 20.44 -11.23 -23.84
N GLY A 255 19.92 -10.99 -22.63
CA GLY A 255 18.85 -11.78 -22.01
C GLY A 255 19.36 -13.00 -21.24
N ASP A 256 20.65 -13.05 -20.96
CA ASP A 256 21.26 -14.12 -20.19
C ASP A 256 21.12 -13.85 -18.68
N LEU A 257 20.82 -14.92 -17.91
CA LEU A 257 20.74 -14.83 -16.44
C LEU A 257 22.17 -14.66 -15.86
N VAL A 258 22.44 -13.49 -15.31
CA VAL A 258 23.77 -13.14 -14.77
C VAL A 258 23.85 -13.16 -13.25
N HIS A 259 22.71 -13.09 -12.56
CA HIS A 259 22.66 -13.19 -11.10
C HIS A 259 21.28 -13.61 -10.61
N SER A 260 21.25 -14.33 -9.49
CA SER A 260 20.01 -14.69 -8.80
C SER A 260 20.21 -14.80 -7.29
N GLU A 261 19.18 -14.52 -6.52
CA GLU A 261 19.14 -14.66 -5.06
C GLU A 261 17.78 -15.19 -4.64
N TYR A 262 17.76 -16.27 -3.89
CA TYR A 262 16.52 -16.79 -3.31
C TYR A 262 15.99 -15.87 -2.20
N GLY A 263 14.69 -15.85 -2.03
CA GLY A 263 14.05 -15.00 -1.03
C GLY A 263 13.01 -15.73 -0.22
N ARG A 264 13.00 -15.45 1.08
CA ARG A 264 12.02 -15.98 2.03
C ARG A 264 11.18 -14.86 2.60
N GLN A 265 9.96 -15.20 2.99
CA GLN A 265 9.07 -14.27 3.68
C GLN A 265 9.68 -13.85 5.03
N ALA A 266 9.47 -12.60 5.42
CA ALA A 266 10.15 -11.97 6.56
C ALA A 266 9.17 -11.44 7.62
N ASP A 267 8.08 -12.17 7.89
CA ASP A 267 7.09 -11.76 8.90
C ASP A 267 7.72 -11.68 10.29
N LYS A 268 8.56 -12.67 10.63
CA LYS A 268 9.24 -12.70 11.93
C LYS A 268 10.22 -11.53 12.07
N GLU A 269 11.09 -11.31 11.11
CA GLU A 269 12.07 -10.21 11.11
C GLU A 269 11.38 -8.86 11.24
N HIS A 270 10.21 -8.72 10.63
CA HIS A 270 9.44 -7.50 10.69
C HIS A 270 8.80 -7.27 12.07
N GLN A 271 8.28 -8.33 12.69
CA GLN A 271 7.75 -8.29 14.04
C GLN A 271 8.86 -8.03 15.07
N ASP A 272 10.00 -8.71 14.94
CA ASP A 272 11.17 -8.50 15.79
C ASP A 272 11.67 -7.04 15.70
N ASN A 273 11.72 -6.46 14.50
CA ASN A 273 12.06 -5.06 14.30
C ASN A 273 11.10 -4.12 15.05
N PHE A 274 9.78 -4.36 15.01
CA PHE A 274 8.82 -3.57 15.78
C PHE A 274 9.12 -3.60 17.27
N ILE A 275 9.27 -4.80 17.84
CA ILE A 275 9.53 -4.98 19.27
C ILE A 275 10.86 -4.32 19.68
N GLU A 276 11.89 -4.46 18.86
CA GLU A 276 13.18 -3.82 19.14
C GLU A 276 13.06 -2.29 19.07
N CYS A 277 12.40 -1.73 18.07
CA CYS A 277 12.19 -0.28 17.99
C CYS A 277 11.34 0.26 19.14
N VAL A 278 10.37 -0.50 19.66
CA VAL A 278 9.62 -0.14 20.87
C VAL A 278 10.56 -0.04 22.10
N ARG A 279 11.55 -0.92 22.19
CA ARG A 279 12.52 -0.91 23.31
C ARG A 279 13.59 0.18 23.17
N THR A 280 14.15 0.33 21.96
CA THR A 280 15.29 1.24 21.71
C THR A 280 14.87 2.66 21.38
N ARG A 281 13.61 2.87 20.99
CA ARG A 281 13.09 4.12 20.44
C ARG A 281 13.66 4.49 19.08
N GLU A 282 14.29 3.56 18.40
CA GLU A 282 14.75 3.73 17.03
C GLU A 282 13.59 3.75 16.02
N LYS A 283 13.87 4.24 14.82
CA LYS A 283 12.89 4.30 13.73
C LYS A 283 12.73 2.92 13.11
N ALA A 284 11.50 2.44 13.00
CA ALA A 284 11.20 1.15 12.41
C ALA A 284 11.52 1.09 10.91
N THR A 285 11.82 -0.10 10.37
CA THR A 285 12.12 -0.32 8.95
C THR A 285 11.00 0.13 8.03
N SER A 286 9.75 0.03 8.47
CA SER A 286 8.58 0.60 7.80
C SER A 286 7.84 1.56 8.71
N ASP A 287 8.54 2.63 9.10
CA ASP A 287 7.97 3.73 9.87
C ASP A 287 6.72 4.31 9.20
N VAL A 288 5.82 4.90 9.98
CA VAL A 288 4.55 5.44 9.50
C VAL A 288 4.69 6.42 8.33
N GLU A 289 5.74 7.21 8.28
CA GLU A 289 6.00 8.14 7.17
C GLU A 289 6.37 7.38 5.88
N ILE A 290 7.15 6.32 5.99
CA ILE A 290 7.43 5.42 4.88
C ILE A 290 6.12 4.81 4.36
N GLY A 291 5.28 4.33 5.26
CA GLY A 291 3.96 3.79 4.91
C GLY A 291 3.05 4.82 4.24
N HIS A 292 3.03 6.06 4.75
CA HIS A 292 2.30 7.17 4.14
C HIS A 292 2.79 7.44 2.71
N LEU A 293 4.09 7.58 2.52
CA LEU A 293 4.70 7.83 1.21
C LEU A 293 4.52 6.67 0.23
N SER A 294 4.32 5.44 0.71
CA SER A 294 4.09 4.28 -0.15
C SER A 294 2.63 4.13 -0.59
N VAL A 295 1.68 4.58 0.22
CA VAL A 295 0.25 4.57 -0.17
C VAL A 295 -0.17 5.83 -0.92
N LEU A 296 0.51 6.95 -0.71
CA LEU A 296 0.17 8.25 -1.29
C LEU A 296 0.01 8.22 -2.82
N PRO A 297 0.90 7.59 -3.62
CA PRO A 297 0.71 7.50 -5.08
C PRO A 297 -0.60 6.81 -5.48
N PHE A 298 -1.05 5.81 -4.70
CA PHE A 298 -2.35 5.16 -4.92
C PHE A 298 -3.52 6.08 -4.59
N HIS A 299 -3.41 6.88 -3.54
CA HIS A 299 -4.44 7.89 -3.26
C HIS A 299 -4.54 8.89 -4.40
N ILE A 300 -3.41 9.37 -4.95
CA ILE A 300 -3.41 10.26 -6.11
C ILE A 300 -4.05 9.57 -7.32
N ALA A 301 -3.70 8.33 -7.61
CA ALA A 301 -4.29 7.56 -8.71
C ALA A 301 -5.81 7.38 -8.51
N ASN A 302 -6.26 7.02 -7.31
CA ASN A 302 -7.68 6.90 -6.99
C ASN A 302 -8.43 8.24 -7.14
N ILE A 303 -7.81 9.35 -6.74
CA ILE A 303 -8.38 10.69 -6.92
C ILE A 303 -8.45 11.02 -8.41
N SER A 304 -7.42 10.73 -9.19
CA SER A 304 -7.43 10.88 -10.65
C SER A 304 -8.61 10.14 -11.29
N TYR A 305 -8.88 8.88 -10.88
CA TYR A 305 -10.05 8.12 -11.33
C TYR A 305 -11.37 8.86 -11.02
N ARG A 306 -11.51 9.37 -9.81
CA ARG A 306 -12.74 10.05 -9.33
C ARG A 306 -12.99 11.39 -10.02
N VAL A 307 -11.95 12.02 -10.60
CA VAL A 307 -12.06 13.25 -11.40
C VAL A 307 -11.97 12.99 -12.91
N GLY A 308 -12.26 11.77 -13.35
CA GLY A 308 -12.36 11.41 -14.78
C GLY A 308 -11.03 10.99 -15.43
N ASN A 309 -10.15 10.34 -14.70
CA ASN A 309 -8.83 9.86 -15.17
C ASN A 309 -7.90 11.00 -15.65
N GLN A 310 -7.98 12.17 -15.02
CA GLN A 310 -7.11 13.29 -15.36
C GLN A 310 -5.69 13.09 -14.82
N LYS A 311 -4.68 13.53 -15.58
CA LYS A 311 -3.31 13.66 -15.06
C LYS A 311 -3.30 14.70 -13.95
N LEU A 312 -2.83 14.31 -12.77
CA LEU A 312 -2.72 15.18 -11.60
C LEU A 312 -1.27 15.55 -11.33
N GLN A 313 -0.99 16.84 -11.18
CA GLN A 313 0.30 17.37 -10.72
C GLN A 313 0.24 17.55 -9.21
N PHE A 314 1.24 17.01 -8.51
CA PHE A 314 1.26 16.98 -7.05
C PHE A 314 2.39 17.86 -6.50
N ASP A 315 2.04 18.75 -5.59
CA ASP A 315 2.99 19.54 -4.80
C ASP A 315 3.30 18.81 -3.48
N ALA A 316 4.53 18.37 -3.35
CA ALA A 316 5.02 17.66 -2.17
C ALA A 316 5.03 18.54 -0.89
N ALA A 317 5.21 19.85 -1.01
CA ALA A 317 5.31 20.75 0.13
C ALA A 317 3.95 20.96 0.82
N THR A 318 2.89 20.97 0.05
CA THR A 318 1.52 21.18 0.54
C THR A 318 0.68 19.90 0.52
N GLU A 319 1.20 18.81 -0.03
CA GLU A 319 0.49 17.55 -0.31
C GLU A 319 -0.86 17.81 -1.02
N SER A 320 -0.85 18.63 -2.05
CA SER A 320 -2.03 19.04 -2.79
C SER A 320 -1.82 19.05 -4.32
N PHE A 321 -2.91 19.18 -5.07
CA PHE A 321 -2.88 19.21 -6.52
C PHE A 321 -2.84 20.65 -7.02
N THR A 322 -1.92 20.93 -7.94
CA THR A 322 -1.74 22.30 -8.50
C THR A 322 -2.58 22.55 -9.74
N ASN A 323 -3.01 21.50 -10.44
CA ASN A 323 -3.70 21.60 -11.73
C ASN A 323 -5.18 21.18 -11.70
N CYS A 324 -5.72 20.77 -10.55
CA CYS A 324 -7.11 20.31 -10.45
C CYS A 324 -7.72 20.64 -9.07
N ALA A 325 -8.47 21.73 -8.98
CA ALA A 325 -9.12 22.12 -7.72
C ALA A 325 -10.15 21.10 -7.21
N GLU A 326 -10.83 20.38 -8.13
CA GLU A 326 -11.78 19.32 -7.77
C GLU A 326 -11.07 18.16 -7.06
N ALA A 327 -9.88 17.79 -7.50
CA ALA A 327 -9.08 16.73 -6.90
C ALA A 327 -8.73 17.03 -5.42
N ASN A 328 -8.50 18.30 -5.08
CA ASN A 328 -8.19 18.71 -3.71
C ASN A 328 -9.31 18.45 -2.71
N LYS A 329 -10.56 18.32 -3.16
CA LYS A 329 -11.68 17.95 -2.29
C LYS A 329 -11.59 16.52 -1.75
N TYR A 330 -10.78 15.66 -2.40
CA TYR A 330 -10.58 14.26 -2.02
C TYR A 330 -9.34 14.01 -1.17
N LEU A 331 -8.56 15.05 -0.86
CA LEU A 331 -7.40 14.93 0.03
C LEU A 331 -7.81 14.49 1.44
N LYS A 332 -8.99 14.91 1.87
CA LYS A 332 -9.62 14.60 3.15
C LYS A 332 -11.05 14.13 2.90
N ARG A 333 -11.54 13.23 3.74
CA ARG A 333 -12.95 12.79 3.70
C ARG A 333 -13.80 13.53 4.73
N GLN A 334 -15.13 13.44 4.58
CA GLN A 334 -16.07 13.84 5.62
C GLN A 334 -16.13 12.75 6.69
N TYR A 335 -16.27 13.17 7.94
CA TYR A 335 -16.35 12.29 9.10
C TYR A 335 -17.75 12.32 9.71
N ARG A 336 -18.16 11.20 10.29
CA ARG A 336 -19.32 11.15 11.15
C ARG A 336 -19.02 11.80 12.50
N ALA A 337 -20.04 12.43 13.10
CA ALA A 337 -19.92 13.02 14.44
C ALA A 337 -19.44 11.97 15.47
N GLY A 338 -18.52 12.36 16.32
CA GLY A 338 -17.88 11.47 17.31
C GLY A 338 -16.68 10.66 16.80
N TRP A 339 -16.46 10.59 15.47
CA TRP A 339 -15.40 9.77 14.84
C TRP A 339 -14.46 10.62 13.97
N VAL A 340 -14.19 11.83 14.39
CA VAL A 340 -13.43 12.80 13.60
C VAL A 340 -11.93 12.64 13.84
N VAL A 341 -11.16 12.51 12.77
CA VAL A 341 -9.70 12.64 12.85
C VAL A 341 -9.37 14.10 13.16
N PRO A 342 -8.63 14.40 14.26
CA PRO A 342 -8.40 15.76 14.70
C PRO A 342 -7.51 16.55 13.73
N GLU A 343 -7.81 17.85 13.55
CA GLU A 343 -6.95 18.78 12.80
C GLU A 343 -5.61 18.98 13.52
N ASN A 344 -5.67 19.14 14.82
CA ASN A 344 -4.50 19.29 15.68
C ASN A 344 -4.31 18.00 16.47
N VAL A 345 -3.42 17.16 16.02
CA VAL A 345 -3.07 15.90 16.67
C VAL A 345 -2.11 16.13 17.85
#